data_ea2fdf1d6c7bd090ff1e2b92ee5d387a
#
_entry.id   ea2fdf1d6c7bd090ff1e2b92ee5d387a
#
_cell.length_a   1.000
_cell.length_b   1.000
_cell.length_c   1.000
_cell.angle_alpha   90.00
_cell.angle_beta   90.00
_cell.angle_gamma   90.00
#
_symmetry.space_group_name_H-M   'P 1'
#
loop_
_entity.id
_entity.type
_entity.pdbx_description
1 polymer ?
#
loop_
_entity_poly.entity_id
_entity_poly.type
_entity_poly.pdbx_seq_one_letter_code
_entity_poly.pdbx_strand_id
1 'polypeptide(L)'
;MFRDAVAAALPSEERLRERLARLPDRAWTDLALLFAAALPEIDGVIALQGGEAFARALAAARGIPVLHTVNAEHNLFPGEVALVTGHLQGGLPEMQALMRAERYGLRVLVAVAAIERTGAMGRTRLELHDTRVQSAVQLADTPGGLTFERRTPPGLLRLPS
;
A
#
# COMPACT_ATOMS: atom_id res chain seq x y z
N MET A 1 -3.57 -13.20 -10.66
CA MET A 1 -3.46 -12.17 -11.72
C MET A 1 -2.48 -11.08 -11.38
N PHE A 2 -2.62 -10.43 -10.23
CA PHE A 2 -1.70 -9.35 -9.84
C PHE A 2 -0.25 -9.84 -9.68
N ARG A 3 -0.05 -10.88 -8.90
CA ARG A 3 1.29 -11.44 -8.69
C ARG A 3 1.92 -11.92 -10.00
N ASP A 4 1.13 -12.51 -10.89
CA ASP A 4 1.63 -12.97 -12.19
C ASP A 4 2.04 -11.80 -13.07
N ALA A 5 1.30 -10.70 -13.03
CA ALA A 5 1.66 -9.49 -13.75
C ALA A 5 2.98 -8.90 -13.25
N VAL A 6 3.18 -8.91 -11.94
CA VAL A 6 4.45 -8.49 -11.33
C VAL A 6 5.58 -9.42 -11.78
N ALA A 7 5.38 -10.73 -11.69
CA ALA A 7 6.39 -11.72 -12.09
C ALA A 7 6.82 -11.53 -13.54
N ALA A 8 5.87 -11.24 -14.44
CA ALA A 8 6.17 -11.04 -15.87
C ALA A 8 7.03 -9.79 -16.13
N ALA A 9 7.03 -8.82 -15.23
CA ALA A 9 7.82 -7.60 -15.39
C ALA A 9 9.23 -7.72 -14.82
N LEU A 10 9.43 -8.63 -13.86
CA LEU A 10 10.74 -8.79 -13.22
C LEU A 10 11.81 -9.27 -14.20
N PRO A 11 13.04 -8.87 -14.03
CA PRO A 11 13.59 -8.05 -12.94
C PRO A 11 13.56 -6.53 -13.19
N SER A 12 12.91 -6.06 -14.22
CA SER A 12 12.94 -4.66 -14.64
C SER A 12 11.97 -3.79 -13.86
N GLU A 13 12.49 -2.78 -13.20
CA GLU A 13 11.67 -1.78 -12.50
C GLU A 13 10.81 -0.98 -13.48
N GLU A 14 11.35 -0.65 -14.63
CA GLU A 14 10.62 0.09 -15.66
C GLU A 14 9.42 -0.70 -16.18
N ARG A 15 9.65 -1.97 -16.50
CA ARG A 15 8.56 -2.85 -16.92
C ARG A 15 7.51 -3.02 -15.85
N LEU A 16 7.93 -3.10 -14.60
CA LEU A 16 7.00 -3.20 -13.48
C LEU A 16 6.10 -1.97 -13.42
N ARG A 17 6.69 -0.77 -13.53
CA ARG A 17 5.93 0.48 -13.51
C ARG A 17 4.93 0.54 -14.66
N GLU A 18 5.35 0.19 -15.86
CA GLU A 18 4.48 0.15 -17.03
C GLU A 18 3.35 -0.88 -16.88
N ARG A 19 3.66 -2.04 -16.35
CA ARG A 19 2.68 -3.10 -16.16
C ARG A 19 1.63 -2.70 -15.14
N LEU A 20 2.04 -2.10 -14.03
CA LEU A 20 1.11 -1.61 -13.02
C LEU A 20 0.17 -0.54 -13.57
N ALA A 21 0.70 0.35 -14.41
CA ALA A 21 -0.09 1.41 -15.03
C ALA A 21 -1.14 0.87 -16.02
N ARG A 22 -0.95 -0.33 -16.53
CA ARG A 22 -1.83 -0.96 -17.53
C ARG A 22 -2.69 -2.09 -16.98
N LEU A 23 -2.62 -2.35 -15.67
CA LEU A 23 -3.44 -3.39 -15.08
C LEU A 23 -4.93 -3.05 -15.23
N PRO A 24 -5.76 -4.03 -15.64
CA PRO A 24 -7.19 -3.80 -15.71
C PRO A 24 -7.80 -3.64 -14.32
N ASP A 25 -8.91 -2.95 -14.24
CA ASP A 25 -9.62 -2.73 -12.97
C ASP A 25 -9.94 -4.03 -12.25
N ARG A 26 -10.21 -5.09 -12.99
CA ARG A 26 -10.48 -6.40 -12.42
C ARG A 26 -9.32 -6.92 -11.56
N ALA A 27 -8.09 -6.70 -12.02
CA ALA A 27 -6.91 -7.13 -11.25
C ALA A 27 -6.84 -6.41 -9.90
N TRP A 28 -7.14 -5.13 -9.89
CA TRP A 28 -7.19 -4.34 -8.66
C TRP A 28 -8.35 -4.75 -7.76
N THR A 29 -9.50 -5.04 -8.33
CA THR A 29 -10.67 -5.53 -7.58
C THR A 29 -10.36 -6.86 -6.90
N ASP A 30 -9.77 -7.79 -7.61
CA ASP A 30 -9.41 -9.10 -7.06
C ASP A 30 -8.41 -8.95 -5.92
N LEU A 31 -7.41 -8.08 -6.10
CA LEU A 31 -6.42 -7.80 -5.07
C LEU A 31 -7.06 -7.17 -3.84
N ALA A 32 -7.96 -6.20 -4.05
CA ALA A 32 -8.65 -5.53 -2.96
C ALA A 32 -9.49 -6.48 -2.12
N LEU A 33 -10.13 -7.45 -2.74
CA LEU A 33 -10.91 -8.46 -2.02
C LEU A 33 -10.06 -9.30 -1.08
N LEU A 34 -8.80 -9.56 -1.44
CA LEU A 34 -7.87 -10.27 -0.56
C LEU A 34 -7.51 -9.44 0.67
N PHE A 35 -7.44 -8.13 0.53
CA PHE A 35 -7.08 -7.23 1.62
C PHE A 35 -8.26 -6.81 2.48
N ALA A 36 -9.45 -6.75 1.91
CA ALA A 36 -10.62 -6.18 2.58
C ALA A 36 -10.91 -6.83 3.93
N ALA A 37 -10.76 -8.15 4.02
CA ALA A 37 -11.01 -8.88 5.25
C ALA A 37 -9.93 -8.69 6.31
N ALA A 38 -8.71 -8.35 5.90
CA ALA A 38 -7.56 -8.21 6.78
C ALA A 38 -7.36 -6.78 7.30
N LEU A 39 -8.03 -5.80 6.72
CA LEU A 39 -7.92 -4.42 7.13
C LEU A 39 -8.69 -4.17 8.43
N PRO A 40 -8.18 -3.29 9.31
CA PRO A 40 -8.94 -2.86 10.46
C PRO A 40 -10.18 -2.10 10.04
N GLU A 41 -11.07 -1.85 10.99
CA GLU A 41 -12.23 -1.00 10.73
C GLU A 41 -11.74 0.42 10.49
N ILE A 42 -12.06 0.95 9.32
CA ILE A 42 -11.64 2.28 8.88
C ILE A 42 -12.82 3.01 8.22
N ASP A 43 -12.76 4.33 8.26
CA ASP A 43 -13.85 5.19 7.79
C ASP A 43 -13.63 5.67 6.35
N GLY A 44 -12.40 5.56 5.85
CA GLY A 44 -12.06 5.97 4.51
C GLY A 44 -10.65 5.56 4.12
N VAL A 45 -10.31 5.77 2.86
CA VAL A 45 -8.96 5.53 2.35
C VAL A 45 -8.43 6.80 1.69
N ILE A 46 -7.13 7.04 1.86
CA ILE A 46 -6.44 8.13 1.20
C ILE A 46 -5.59 7.52 0.09
N ALA A 47 -5.85 7.94 -1.15
CA ALA A 47 -5.09 7.46 -2.29
C ALA A 47 -3.85 8.32 -2.49
N LEU A 48 -2.68 7.68 -2.54
CA LEU A 48 -1.46 8.34 -2.95
C LEU A 48 -1.26 8.17 -4.46
N GLN A 49 -0.37 8.97 -5.02
CA GLN A 49 -0.05 8.89 -6.43
C GLN A 49 0.43 7.47 -6.79
N GLY A 50 -0.16 6.91 -7.82
CA GLY A 50 0.11 5.53 -8.25
C GLY A 50 -0.71 4.48 -7.53
N GLY A 51 -1.44 4.85 -6.48
CA GLY A 51 -2.31 3.95 -5.73
C GLY A 51 -3.80 4.16 -5.95
N GLU A 52 -4.19 5.04 -6.88
CA GLU A 52 -5.58 5.45 -7.05
C GLU A 52 -6.50 4.29 -7.42
N ALA A 53 -6.08 3.44 -8.34
CA ALA A 53 -6.89 2.29 -8.77
C ALA A 53 -7.08 1.28 -7.64
N PHE A 54 -6.03 1.02 -6.89
CA PHE A 54 -6.08 0.14 -5.73
C PHE A 54 -6.96 0.73 -4.63
N ALA A 55 -6.82 2.02 -4.37
CA ALA A 55 -7.63 2.71 -3.36
C ALA A 55 -9.12 2.66 -3.70
N ARG A 56 -9.47 2.91 -4.95
CA ARG A 56 -10.88 2.80 -5.40
C ARG A 56 -11.43 1.40 -5.18
N ALA A 57 -10.65 0.39 -5.52
CA ALA A 57 -11.06 -1.00 -5.36
C ALA A 57 -11.25 -1.37 -3.88
N LEU A 58 -10.33 -0.95 -3.01
CA LEU A 58 -10.43 -1.19 -1.57
C LEU A 58 -11.63 -0.46 -0.96
N ALA A 59 -11.83 0.79 -1.33
CA ALA A 59 -12.96 1.57 -0.85
C ALA A 59 -14.29 0.94 -1.26
N ALA A 60 -14.40 0.49 -2.51
CA ALA A 60 -15.59 -0.19 -2.99
C ALA A 60 -15.84 -1.50 -2.24
N ALA A 61 -14.79 -2.29 -1.99
CA ALA A 61 -14.91 -3.55 -1.27
C ALA A 61 -15.39 -3.37 0.17
N ARG A 62 -15.08 -2.23 0.78
CA ARG A 62 -15.46 -1.93 2.18
C ARG A 62 -16.65 -0.99 2.29
N GLY A 63 -17.15 -0.44 1.19
CA GLY A 63 -18.25 0.51 1.22
C GLY A 63 -17.90 1.83 1.90
N ILE A 64 -16.68 2.30 1.75
CA ILE A 64 -16.15 3.52 2.36
C ILE A 64 -15.67 4.49 1.28
N PRO A 65 -15.55 5.81 1.60
CA PRO A 65 -15.11 6.78 0.61
C PRO A 65 -13.59 6.79 0.37
N VAL A 66 -13.21 7.25 -0.82
CA VAL A 66 -11.83 7.60 -1.13
C VAL A 66 -11.66 9.11 -0.91
N LEU A 67 -10.66 9.47 -0.11
CA LEU A 67 -10.31 10.86 0.15
C LEU A 67 -9.12 11.23 -0.75
N HIS A 68 -9.39 12.12 -1.71
CA HIS A 68 -8.35 12.53 -2.68
C HIS A 68 -7.49 13.66 -2.16
N THR A 69 -8.10 14.57 -1.41
CA THR A 69 -7.40 15.66 -0.78
C THR A 69 -7.86 15.79 0.67
N VAL A 70 -6.89 15.88 1.55
CA VAL A 70 -7.17 16.16 2.96
C VAL A 70 -6.83 17.63 3.19
N ASN A 71 -7.85 18.46 3.31
CA ASN A 71 -7.69 19.86 3.67
C ASN A 71 -8.77 20.28 4.69
N ALA A 72 -8.53 21.38 5.37
CA ALA A 72 -9.39 21.83 6.47
C ALA A 72 -10.83 22.10 6.04
N GLU A 73 -11.03 22.53 4.81
CA GLU A 73 -12.37 22.89 4.31
C GLU A 73 -13.24 21.66 4.09
N HIS A 74 -12.63 20.51 3.80
CA HIS A 74 -13.32 19.28 3.48
C HIS A 74 -13.24 18.24 4.58
N ASN A 75 -12.50 18.53 5.63
CA ASN A 75 -12.36 17.59 6.73
C ASN A 75 -13.49 17.73 7.75
N LEU A 76 -14.67 17.30 7.34
CA LEU A 76 -15.82 17.13 8.21
C LEU A 76 -15.82 15.77 8.93
N PHE A 77 -14.66 15.14 9.02
CA PHE A 77 -14.57 13.73 9.23
C PHE A 77 -13.40 13.41 10.15
N PRO A 78 -13.62 13.52 11.46
CA PRO A 78 -12.68 12.89 12.37
C PRO A 78 -12.85 11.40 12.26
N GLY A 79 -11.79 10.69 11.87
CA GLY A 79 -11.93 9.26 11.69
C GLY A 79 -10.60 8.57 11.49
N GLU A 80 -10.70 7.28 11.30
CA GLU A 80 -9.56 6.41 11.10
C GLU A 80 -9.50 5.99 9.64
N VAL A 81 -8.33 6.08 9.03
CA VAL A 81 -8.16 5.89 7.59
C VAL A 81 -6.99 4.97 7.30
N ALA A 82 -6.98 4.45 6.07
CA ALA A 82 -5.83 3.76 5.50
C ALA A 82 -5.21 4.64 4.41
N LEU A 83 -3.88 4.64 4.32
CA LEU A 83 -3.17 5.15 3.16
C LEU A 83 -3.04 4.03 2.14
N VAL A 84 -3.23 4.32 0.87
CA VAL A 84 -3.07 3.34 -0.19
C VAL A 84 -2.06 3.86 -1.20
N THR A 85 -0.99 3.13 -1.37
CA THR A 85 0.10 3.48 -2.28
C THR A 85 0.34 2.35 -3.27
N GLY A 86 0.80 2.71 -4.47
CA GLY A 86 1.13 1.70 -5.47
C GLY A 86 2.47 1.04 -5.19
N HIS A 87 3.46 1.81 -4.77
CA HIS A 87 4.82 1.31 -4.62
C HIS A 87 5.50 1.98 -3.42
N LEU A 88 5.62 1.24 -2.34
CA LEU A 88 6.27 1.73 -1.12
C LEU A 88 7.77 1.48 -1.23
N GLN A 89 8.54 2.55 -1.23
CA GLN A 89 10.00 2.52 -1.25
C GLN A 89 10.54 3.14 0.03
N GLY A 90 11.07 4.36 -0.02
CA GLY A 90 11.60 5.04 1.16
C GLY A 90 10.55 5.55 2.12
N GLY A 91 9.30 5.61 1.72
CA GLY A 91 8.20 6.00 2.58
C GLY A 91 8.00 7.49 2.74
N LEU A 92 8.73 8.32 2.00
CA LEU A 92 8.62 9.77 2.16
C LEU A 92 7.26 10.32 1.72
N PRO A 93 6.71 9.97 0.55
CA PRO A 93 5.37 10.42 0.18
C PRO A 93 4.30 9.95 1.16
N GLU A 94 4.42 8.72 1.65
CA GLU A 94 3.50 8.13 2.61
C GLU A 94 3.56 8.87 3.95
N MET A 95 4.76 9.19 4.43
CA MET A 95 4.94 9.97 5.65
C MET A 95 4.35 11.37 5.53
N GLN A 96 4.53 12.02 4.39
CA GLN A 96 3.96 13.34 4.15
C GLN A 96 2.44 13.29 4.17
N ALA A 97 1.85 12.28 3.56
CA ALA A 97 0.40 12.08 3.56
C ALA A 97 -0.13 11.78 4.96
N LEU A 98 0.60 10.96 5.72
CA LEU A 98 0.25 10.63 7.10
C LEU A 98 0.24 11.89 7.98
N MET A 99 1.29 12.67 7.91
CA MET A 99 1.40 13.88 8.71
C MET A 99 0.33 14.90 8.34
N ARG A 100 0.00 15.01 7.06
CA ARG A 100 -1.10 15.87 6.60
C ARG A 100 -2.43 15.39 7.15
N ALA A 101 -2.70 14.09 7.08
CA ALA A 101 -3.93 13.52 7.60
C ALA A 101 -4.09 13.79 9.09
N GLU A 102 -3.04 13.55 9.87
CA GLU A 102 -3.05 13.80 11.32
C GLU A 102 -3.28 15.27 11.64
N ARG A 103 -2.71 16.17 10.85
CA ARG A 103 -2.90 17.61 11.04
C ARG A 103 -4.36 18.00 10.94
N TYR A 104 -5.13 17.29 10.15
CA TYR A 104 -6.56 17.52 9.96
C TYR A 104 -7.45 16.61 10.82
N GLY A 105 -6.88 15.96 11.82
CA GLY A 105 -7.63 15.17 12.77
C GLY A 105 -7.94 13.75 12.38
N LEU A 106 -7.37 13.28 11.27
CA LEU A 106 -7.49 11.87 10.87
C LEU A 106 -6.39 11.04 11.53
N ARG A 107 -6.72 9.81 11.85
CA ARG A 107 -5.75 8.85 12.35
C ARG A 107 -5.48 7.79 11.28
N VAL A 108 -4.23 7.64 10.90
CA VAL A 108 -3.84 6.64 9.91
C VAL A 108 -3.48 5.35 10.63
N LEU A 109 -4.29 4.33 10.47
CA LEU A 109 -4.10 3.04 11.13
C LEU A 109 -3.17 2.12 10.35
N VAL A 110 -3.24 2.18 9.03
CA VAL A 110 -2.53 1.24 8.17
C VAL A 110 -2.17 1.90 6.85
N ALA A 111 -1.02 1.52 6.32
CA ALA A 111 -0.63 1.81 4.95
C ALA A 111 -0.67 0.51 4.14
N VAL A 112 -1.38 0.53 3.05
CA VAL A 112 -1.51 -0.61 2.14
C VAL A 112 -0.75 -0.31 0.87
N ALA A 113 0.19 -1.17 0.53
CA ALA A 113 1.01 -1.03 -0.66
C ALA A 113 0.76 -2.19 -1.62
N ALA A 114 0.59 -1.89 -2.90
CA ALA A 114 0.54 -2.95 -3.90
C ALA A 114 1.91 -3.63 -4.00
N ILE A 115 2.96 -2.84 -4.03
CA ILE A 115 4.35 -3.30 -4.06
C ILE A 115 5.11 -2.65 -2.91
N GLU A 116 5.91 -3.45 -2.22
CA GLU A 116 6.83 -2.96 -1.20
C GLU A 116 8.27 -3.36 -1.54
N ARG A 117 9.17 -2.39 -1.50
CA ARG A 117 10.62 -2.64 -1.64
C ARG A 117 11.21 -2.89 -0.26
N THR A 118 11.56 -4.12 0.03
CA THR A 118 11.96 -4.54 1.39
C THR A 118 13.32 -4.00 1.82
N GLY A 119 14.19 -3.68 0.86
CA GLY A 119 15.49 -3.06 1.15
C GLY A 119 15.41 -1.57 1.45
N ALA A 120 14.26 -0.93 1.22
CA ALA A 120 14.05 0.47 1.50
C ALA A 120 13.46 0.65 2.91
N MET A 121 13.44 1.87 3.40
CA MET A 121 13.08 2.16 4.79
C MET A 121 11.61 2.49 5.02
N GLY A 122 10.76 2.34 3.99
CA GLY A 122 9.38 2.78 4.06
C GLY A 122 8.58 2.15 5.19
N ARG A 123 8.63 0.83 5.29
CA ARG A 123 7.94 0.11 6.36
C ARG A 123 8.41 0.58 7.75
N THR A 124 9.72 0.62 7.94
CA THR A 124 10.29 1.02 9.23
C THR A 124 9.84 2.42 9.63
N ARG A 125 9.87 3.36 8.70
CA ARG A 125 9.45 4.74 8.98
C ARG A 125 7.98 4.82 9.39
N LEU A 126 7.11 4.12 8.69
CA LEU A 126 5.68 4.12 9.00
C LEU A 126 5.40 3.42 10.32
N GLU A 127 6.04 2.29 10.58
CA GLU A 127 5.83 1.55 11.81
C GLU A 127 6.34 2.30 13.05
N LEU A 128 7.38 3.12 12.90
CA LEU A 128 7.83 4.00 13.98
C LEU A 128 6.78 5.07 14.34
N HIS A 129 5.84 5.33 13.47
CA HIS A 129 4.70 6.21 13.72
C HIS A 129 3.41 5.45 14.04
N ASP A 130 3.53 4.22 14.51
CA ASP A 130 2.40 3.36 14.85
C ASP A 130 1.44 3.07 13.68
N THR A 131 1.94 3.19 12.46
CA THR A 131 1.18 2.86 11.25
C THR A 131 1.66 1.51 10.73
N ARG A 132 0.79 0.51 10.79
CA ARG A 132 1.12 -0.81 10.25
C ARG A 132 1.19 -0.77 8.74
N VAL A 133 2.02 -1.63 8.17
CA VAL A 133 2.17 -1.75 6.71
C VAL A 133 1.72 -3.14 6.27
N GLN A 134 0.84 -3.16 5.29
CA GLN A 134 0.44 -4.40 4.62
C GLN A 134 0.74 -4.23 3.13
N SER A 135 1.37 -5.23 2.55
CA SER A 135 1.74 -5.19 1.13
C SER A 135 1.29 -6.45 0.41
N ALA A 136 0.89 -6.29 -0.84
CA ALA A 136 0.46 -7.43 -1.67
C ALA A 136 1.66 -8.24 -2.14
N VAL A 137 2.71 -7.55 -2.58
CA VAL A 137 3.93 -8.18 -3.08
C VAL A 137 5.13 -7.45 -2.51
N GLN A 138 6.09 -8.22 -2.01
CA GLN A 138 7.35 -7.70 -1.51
C GLN A 138 8.46 -8.04 -2.50
N LEU A 139 9.24 -7.03 -2.87
CA LEU A 139 10.35 -7.17 -3.81
C LEU A 139 11.65 -6.76 -3.15
N ALA A 140 12.69 -7.53 -3.42
CA ALA A 140 14.06 -7.24 -3.00
C ALA A 140 14.87 -6.70 -4.17
N ASP A 141 15.77 -5.77 -3.87
CA ASP A 141 16.75 -5.30 -4.83
C ASP A 141 17.96 -6.22 -4.83
N THR A 142 18.34 -6.68 -6.00
CA THR A 142 19.54 -7.52 -6.17
C THR A 142 20.41 -6.94 -7.29
N PRO A 143 21.69 -7.36 -7.41
CA PRO A 143 22.52 -6.93 -8.54
C PRO A 143 21.91 -7.27 -9.89
N GLY A 144 21.11 -8.31 -9.98
CA GLY A 144 20.42 -8.71 -11.20
C GLY A 144 19.07 -8.00 -11.42
N GLY A 145 18.66 -7.11 -10.54
CA GLY A 145 17.39 -6.39 -10.60
C GLY A 145 16.43 -6.83 -9.51
N LEU A 146 15.15 -6.57 -9.72
CA LEU A 146 14.11 -6.89 -8.74
C LEU A 146 13.77 -8.38 -8.73
N THR A 147 13.63 -8.92 -7.54
CA THR A 147 13.15 -10.28 -7.33
C THR A 147 12.12 -10.30 -6.19
N PHE A 148 11.30 -11.34 -6.15
CA PHE A 148 10.42 -11.53 -4.99
C PHE A 148 11.24 -11.71 -3.73
N GLU A 149 10.79 -11.06 -2.64
CA GLU A 149 11.43 -11.22 -1.34
C GLU A 149 11.18 -12.64 -0.84
N ARG A 150 12.25 -13.31 -0.45
CA ARG A 150 12.20 -14.69 0.02
C ARG A 150 12.50 -14.83 1.52
N ARG A 151 12.93 -13.74 2.14
CA ARG A 151 13.22 -13.80 3.58
C ARG A 151 11.93 -13.80 4.36
N THR A 152 11.89 -14.63 5.39
CA THR A 152 10.78 -14.60 6.33
C THR A 152 10.84 -13.27 7.08
N PRO A 153 9.78 -12.45 7.04
CA PRO A 153 9.78 -11.21 7.80
C PRO A 153 10.04 -11.45 9.28
N PRO A 154 10.74 -10.52 9.95
CA PRO A 154 10.91 -10.62 11.41
C PRO A 154 9.54 -10.67 12.08
N GLY A 155 9.38 -11.58 13.03
CA GLY A 155 8.11 -11.76 13.72
C GLY A 155 7.19 -12.80 13.13
N LEU A 156 7.39 -13.23 11.90
CA LEU A 156 6.74 -14.44 11.43
C LEU A 156 7.42 -15.62 12.07
N LEU A 157 6.63 -16.36 12.80
CA LEU A 157 7.11 -17.54 13.49
C LEU A 157 7.67 -18.52 12.49
N ARG A 158 8.92 -18.83 12.67
CA ARG A 158 9.50 -19.98 12.00
C ARG A 158 8.89 -21.19 12.63
N LEU A 159 8.01 -21.81 11.90
CA LEU A 159 7.58 -23.11 12.31
C LEU A 159 8.80 -24.02 12.37
N PRO A 160 9.00 -24.76 13.45
CA PRO A 160 10.03 -25.77 13.47
C PRO A 160 9.78 -26.71 12.31
N SER A 161 10.76 -26.79 11.49
CA SER A 161 10.74 -27.73 10.37
C SER A 161 10.69 -29.15 10.88
#